data_308be8cd50ebb6c98eb8aabefcdfeab0
#
_entry.id   308be8cd50ebb6c98eb8aabefcdfeab0
#
_cell.length_a   1.000
_cell.length_b   1.000
_cell.length_c   1.000
_cell.angle_alpha   90.00
_cell.angle_beta   90.00
_cell.angle_gamma   90.00
#
_symmetry.space_group_name_H-M   'P 1'
#
loop_
_entity.id
_entity.type
_entity.pdbx_description
1 polymer ?
#
loop_
_entity_poly.entity_id
_entity_poly.type
_entity_poly.pdbx_seq_one_letter_code
_entity_poly.pdbx_strand_id
1 'polypeptide(L)'
;MARRYEEAVAAFGEVLSLDPDYKNTNVLRGFAYYGLGDLQSARTSCETQPDYWGNQYCLALTYDRLGRHADAEAEVAKMKAAIGVTAAYQYATIYAQWGNRAQALEWLETALRVRDPGLERLKTDPLLDPLRQEPRFQAIERELKFPS
;
A
#
# COMPACT_ATOMS: atom_id res chain seq x y z
N MET A 1 10.93 13.84 0.62
CA MET A 1 10.32 12.48 0.72
C MET A 1 11.34 11.41 1.04
N ALA A 2 12.43 11.25 0.26
CA ALA A 2 13.45 10.22 0.51
C ALA A 2 14.00 10.26 1.93
N ARG A 3 14.34 11.44 2.44
CA ARG A 3 14.87 11.60 3.81
C ARG A 3 13.91 11.05 4.88
N ARG A 4 12.60 11.22 4.71
CA ARG A 4 11.61 10.70 5.65
C ARG A 4 11.60 9.18 5.65
N TYR A 5 11.75 8.57 4.48
CA TYR A 5 11.82 7.11 4.38
C TYR A 5 13.13 6.58 4.98
N GLU A 6 14.24 7.27 4.77
CA GLU A 6 15.52 6.90 5.39
C GLU A 6 15.44 6.95 6.92
N GLU A 7 14.87 8.01 7.46
CA GLU A 7 14.65 8.15 8.90
C GLU A 7 13.73 7.07 9.44
N ALA A 8 12.67 6.72 8.69
CA ALA A 8 11.75 5.65 9.07
C ALA A 8 12.45 4.29 9.09
N VAL A 9 13.24 3.97 8.07
CA VAL A 9 14.02 2.73 8.02
C VAL A 9 14.94 2.62 9.23
N ALA A 10 15.66 3.70 9.55
CA ALA A 10 16.56 3.73 10.70
C ALA A 10 15.82 3.50 12.03
N ALA A 11 14.68 4.18 12.21
CA ALA A 11 13.86 4.05 13.42
C ALA A 11 13.30 2.63 13.58
N PHE A 12 12.78 2.04 12.50
CA PHE A 12 12.30 0.65 12.52
C PHE A 12 13.44 -0.34 12.78
N GLY A 13 14.62 -0.07 12.24
CA GLY A 13 15.81 -0.88 12.50
C GLY A 13 16.19 -0.91 13.98
N GLU A 14 16.10 0.23 14.67
CA GLU A 14 16.34 0.31 16.11
C GLU A 14 15.32 -0.52 16.90
N VAL A 15 14.04 -0.45 16.57
CA VAL A 15 13.01 -1.27 17.22
C VAL A 15 13.31 -2.75 17.02
N LEU A 16 13.64 -3.16 15.80
CA LEU A 16 13.91 -4.57 15.48
C LEU A 16 15.20 -5.09 16.08
N SER A 17 16.16 -4.21 16.41
CA SER A 17 17.36 -4.61 17.12
C SER A 17 17.07 -5.02 18.57
N LEU A 18 16.00 -4.47 19.15
CA LEU A 18 15.55 -4.79 20.50
C LEU A 18 14.58 -5.97 20.52
N ASP A 19 13.70 -6.05 19.55
CA ASP A 19 12.73 -7.13 19.39
C ASP A 19 12.49 -7.39 17.90
N PRO A 20 13.13 -8.46 17.34
CA PRO A 20 13.01 -8.74 15.90
C PRO A 20 11.60 -9.01 15.40
N ASP A 21 10.70 -9.40 16.29
CA ASP A 21 9.32 -9.74 15.93
C ASP A 21 8.32 -8.68 16.41
N TYR A 22 8.80 -7.48 16.81
CA TYR A 22 7.94 -6.46 17.37
C TYR A 22 6.87 -6.04 16.36
N LYS A 23 5.65 -6.47 16.63
CA LYS A 23 4.40 -6.18 15.88
C LYS A 23 4.69 -5.81 14.42
N ASN A 24 4.09 -5.38 13.60
CA ASN A 24 4.22 -5.13 12.17
C ASN A 24 5.44 -4.27 11.74
N THR A 25 6.48 -4.17 12.57
CA THR A 25 7.61 -3.28 12.28
C THR A 25 8.34 -3.68 11.00
N ASN A 26 8.49 -4.98 10.73
CA ASN A 26 9.11 -5.44 9.48
C ASN A 26 8.34 -4.97 8.24
N VAL A 27 7.02 -5.06 8.25
CA VAL A 27 6.22 -4.62 7.11
C VAL A 27 6.26 -3.10 6.96
N LEU A 28 6.24 -2.36 8.05
CA LEU A 28 6.37 -0.90 8.01
C LEU A 28 7.73 -0.48 7.44
N ARG A 29 8.79 -1.16 7.84
CA ARG A 29 10.11 -0.95 7.26
C ARG A 29 10.11 -1.29 5.76
N GLY A 30 9.42 -2.37 5.39
CA GLY A 30 9.25 -2.75 3.99
C GLY A 30 8.60 -1.64 3.15
N PHE A 31 7.55 -1.01 3.65
CA PHE A 31 6.92 0.13 2.96
C PHE A 31 7.87 1.32 2.84
N ALA A 32 8.68 1.58 3.85
CA ALA A 32 9.67 2.65 3.78
C ALA A 32 10.74 2.36 2.71
N TYR A 33 11.22 1.12 2.64
CA TYR A 33 12.13 0.71 1.57
C TYR A 33 11.48 0.83 0.18
N TYR A 34 10.21 0.46 0.06
CA TYR A 34 9.47 0.64 -1.19
C TYR A 34 9.46 2.12 -1.60
N GLY A 35 9.18 3.01 -0.66
CA GLY A 35 9.20 4.45 -0.90
C GLY A 35 10.58 4.98 -1.33
N LEU A 36 11.65 4.37 -0.83
CA LEU A 36 13.03 4.68 -1.24
C LEU A 36 13.40 4.10 -2.60
N GLY A 37 12.64 3.15 -3.12
CA GLY A 37 12.99 2.41 -4.33
C GLY A 37 13.97 1.26 -4.09
N ASP A 38 14.27 0.94 -2.83
CA ASP A 38 15.09 -0.22 -2.47
C ASP A 38 14.20 -1.46 -2.41
N LEU A 39 13.91 -2.00 -3.58
CA LEU A 39 12.91 -3.05 -3.74
C LEU A 39 13.35 -4.39 -3.15
N GLN A 40 14.64 -4.69 -3.15
CA GLN A 40 15.13 -5.94 -2.57
C GLN A 40 15.01 -5.94 -1.05
N SER A 41 15.34 -4.82 -0.41
CA SER A 41 15.16 -4.66 1.03
C SER A 41 13.69 -4.66 1.42
N ALA A 42 12.83 -4.02 0.59
CA ALA A 42 11.38 -4.06 0.78
C ALA A 42 10.87 -5.50 0.75
N ARG A 43 11.26 -6.27 -0.27
CA ARG A 43 10.89 -7.68 -0.40
C ARG A 43 11.28 -8.49 0.83
N THR A 44 12.55 -8.40 1.22
CA THR A 44 13.06 -9.15 2.38
C THR A 44 12.28 -8.81 3.65
N SER A 45 12.00 -7.53 3.88
CA SER A 45 11.24 -7.09 5.05
C SER A 45 9.80 -7.59 5.03
N CYS A 46 9.16 -7.63 3.86
CA CYS A 46 7.75 -8.00 3.73
C CYS A 46 7.52 -9.51 3.61
N GLU A 47 8.53 -10.30 3.32
CA GLU A 47 8.41 -11.76 3.27
C GLU A 47 8.42 -12.42 4.67
N THR A 48 8.57 -11.64 5.73
CA THR A 48 8.71 -12.17 7.10
C THR A 48 7.46 -12.83 7.67
N GLN A 49 6.27 -12.41 7.23
CA GLN A 49 5.00 -12.95 7.69
C GLN A 49 4.05 -13.15 6.50
N PRO A 50 4.22 -14.22 5.72
CA PRO A 50 3.51 -14.37 4.44
C PRO A 50 2.00 -14.52 4.55
N ASP A 51 1.49 -14.90 5.72
CA ASP A 51 0.05 -15.08 5.92
C ASP A 51 -0.66 -13.84 6.48
N TYR A 52 0.10 -12.77 6.79
CA TYR A 52 -0.48 -11.52 7.27
C TYR A 52 -0.81 -10.60 6.08
N TRP A 53 -2.02 -10.06 6.07
CA TRP A 53 -2.49 -9.25 4.94
C TRP A 53 -1.63 -8.00 4.67
N GLY A 54 -1.06 -7.39 5.71
CA GLY A 54 -0.18 -6.23 5.56
C GLY A 54 1.10 -6.57 4.79
N ASN A 55 1.67 -7.74 5.04
CA ASN A 55 2.82 -8.25 4.30
C ASN A 55 2.44 -8.56 2.85
N GLN A 56 1.30 -9.17 2.62
CA GLN A 56 0.78 -9.44 1.29
C GLN A 56 0.57 -8.14 0.51
N TYR A 57 0.06 -7.11 1.15
CA TYR A 57 -0.09 -5.78 0.57
C TYR A 57 1.26 -5.21 0.13
N CYS A 58 2.25 -5.22 1.01
CA CYS A 58 3.61 -4.78 0.69
C CYS A 58 4.19 -5.57 -0.49
N LEU A 59 4.02 -6.89 -0.50
CA LEU A 59 4.54 -7.75 -1.55
C LEU A 59 3.83 -7.54 -2.89
N ALA A 60 2.52 -7.25 -2.88
CA ALA A 60 1.78 -6.92 -4.09
C ALA A 60 2.37 -5.69 -4.78
N LEU A 61 2.77 -4.68 -4.01
CA LEU A 61 3.42 -3.49 -4.55
C LEU A 61 4.85 -3.78 -5.00
N THR A 62 5.61 -4.50 -4.17
CA THR A 62 7.05 -4.71 -4.36
C THR A 62 7.34 -5.68 -5.50
N TYR A 63 6.63 -6.80 -5.56
CA TYR A 63 6.83 -7.79 -6.64
C TYR A 63 6.56 -7.20 -8.02
N ASP A 64 5.52 -6.39 -8.16
CA ASP A 64 5.22 -5.76 -9.44
C ASP A 64 6.39 -4.90 -9.92
N ARG A 65 6.93 -4.06 -9.07
CA ARG A 65 8.07 -3.20 -9.42
C ARG A 65 9.35 -3.98 -9.66
N LEU A 66 9.46 -5.19 -9.12
CA LEU A 66 10.57 -6.11 -9.40
C LEU A 66 10.37 -6.89 -10.72
N GLY A 67 9.31 -6.62 -11.45
CA GLY A 67 8.99 -7.33 -12.69
C GLY A 67 8.34 -8.69 -12.47
N ARG A 68 7.86 -8.96 -11.27
CA ARG A 68 7.21 -10.22 -10.86
C ARG A 68 5.70 -10.01 -10.70
N HIS A 69 5.05 -9.55 -11.75
CA HIS A 69 3.63 -9.18 -11.69
C HIS A 69 2.72 -10.37 -11.33
N ALA A 70 3.00 -11.56 -11.83
CA ALA A 70 2.20 -12.75 -11.49
C ALA A 70 2.26 -13.07 -9.99
N ASP A 71 3.42 -12.89 -9.37
CA ASP A 71 3.57 -13.05 -7.92
C ASP A 71 2.81 -11.97 -7.16
N ALA A 72 2.82 -10.75 -7.68
CA ALA A 72 2.06 -9.64 -7.12
C ALA A 72 0.55 -9.93 -7.15
N GLU A 73 0.03 -10.43 -8.26
CA GLU A 73 -1.37 -10.84 -8.40
C GLU A 73 -1.74 -11.95 -7.42
N ALA A 74 -0.83 -12.91 -7.20
CA ALA A 74 -1.05 -13.98 -6.23
C ALA A 74 -1.21 -13.43 -4.81
N GLU A 75 -0.45 -12.41 -4.45
CA GLU A 75 -0.58 -11.77 -3.12
C GLU A 75 -1.93 -11.05 -2.98
N VAL A 76 -2.40 -10.36 -4.02
CA VAL A 76 -3.73 -9.74 -4.01
C VAL A 76 -4.84 -10.80 -3.88
N ALA A 77 -4.70 -11.94 -4.56
CA ALA A 77 -5.65 -13.03 -4.44
C ALA A 77 -5.74 -13.57 -3.00
N LYS A 78 -4.59 -13.68 -2.31
CA LYS A 78 -4.57 -14.07 -0.90
C LYS A 78 -5.30 -13.05 -0.02
N MET A 79 -5.06 -11.75 -0.24
CA MET A 79 -5.75 -10.69 0.49
C MET A 79 -7.26 -10.76 0.29
N LYS A 80 -7.71 -10.90 -0.96
CA LYS A 80 -9.14 -10.99 -1.29
C LYS A 80 -9.80 -12.19 -0.62
N ALA A 81 -9.12 -13.33 -0.58
CA ALA A 81 -9.62 -14.53 0.08
C ALA A 81 -9.72 -14.37 1.60
N ALA A 82 -8.76 -13.67 2.21
CA ALA A 82 -8.68 -13.53 3.67
C ALA A 82 -9.57 -12.43 4.22
N ILE A 83 -9.58 -11.24 3.59
CA ILE A 83 -10.22 -10.04 4.15
C ILE A 83 -11.20 -9.34 3.19
N GLY A 84 -11.34 -9.85 1.97
CA GLY A 84 -12.35 -9.37 1.02
C GLY A 84 -12.37 -7.87 0.84
N VAL A 85 -13.57 -7.29 0.80
CA VAL A 85 -13.80 -5.88 0.51
C VAL A 85 -13.32 -4.94 1.62
N THR A 86 -12.97 -5.44 2.79
CA THR A 86 -12.44 -4.60 3.88
C THR A 86 -11.12 -3.94 3.52
N ALA A 87 -10.41 -4.44 2.51
CA ALA A 87 -9.18 -3.84 2.00
C ALA A 87 -9.39 -3.05 0.71
N ALA A 88 -10.60 -2.57 0.43
CA ALA A 88 -10.91 -1.86 -0.82
C ALA A 88 -9.95 -0.70 -1.10
N TYR A 89 -9.62 0.10 -0.09
CA TYR A 89 -8.65 1.19 -0.25
C TYR A 89 -7.27 0.68 -0.65
N GLN A 90 -6.79 -0.38 0.00
CA GLN A 90 -5.49 -0.97 -0.30
C GLN A 90 -5.45 -1.51 -1.73
N TYR A 91 -6.51 -2.17 -2.19
CA TYR A 91 -6.56 -2.62 -3.59
C TYR A 91 -6.46 -1.46 -4.56
N ALA A 92 -7.13 -0.35 -4.25
CA ALA A 92 -7.05 0.85 -5.09
C ALA A 92 -5.61 1.35 -5.23
N THR A 93 -4.86 1.41 -4.13
CA THR A 93 -3.46 1.82 -4.16
C THR A 93 -2.60 0.84 -4.95
N ILE A 94 -2.84 -0.46 -4.81
CA ILE A 94 -2.12 -1.49 -5.56
C ILE A 94 -2.35 -1.32 -7.06
N TYR A 95 -3.60 -1.25 -7.50
CA TYR A 95 -3.92 -1.11 -8.93
C TYR A 95 -3.41 0.22 -9.48
N ALA A 96 -3.43 1.30 -8.70
CA ALA A 96 -2.84 2.57 -9.12
C ALA A 96 -1.35 2.44 -9.39
N GLN A 97 -0.61 1.78 -8.50
CA GLN A 97 0.82 1.54 -8.66
C GLN A 97 1.14 0.58 -9.80
N TRP A 98 0.24 -0.34 -10.10
CA TRP A 98 0.37 -1.25 -11.25
C TRP A 98 0.06 -0.57 -12.60
N GLY A 99 -0.42 0.68 -12.58
CA GLY A 99 -0.81 1.41 -13.78
C GLY A 99 -2.22 1.07 -14.27
N ASN A 100 -3.00 0.31 -13.53
CA ASN A 100 -4.38 -0.02 -13.88
C ASN A 100 -5.34 0.98 -13.23
N ARG A 101 -5.45 2.16 -13.85
CA ARG A 101 -6.25 3.28 -13.31
C ARG A 101 -7.73 2.95 -13.19
N ALA A 102 -8.28 2.25 -14.17
CA ALA A 102 -9.70 1.90 -14.18
C ALA A 102 -10.07 1.04 -12.96
N GLN A 103 -9.30 -0.01 -12.70
CA GLN A 103 -9.51 -0.87 -11.53
C GLN A 103 -9.28 -0.11 -10.22
N ALA A 104 -8.26 0.74 -10.19
CA ALA A 104 -7.97 1.56 -9.01
C ALA A 104 -9.15 2.46 -8.65
N LEU A 105 -9.75 3.11 -9.64
CA LEU A 105 -10.91 3.99 -9.42
C LEU A 105 -12.13 3.19 -8.98
N GLU A 106 -12.38 2.02 -9.56
CA GLU A 106 -13.48 1.15 -9.13
C GLU A 106 -13.35 0.76 -7.65
N TRP A 107 -12.13 0.42 -7.22
CA TRP A 107 -11.88 0.10 -5.82
C TRP A 107 -12.02 1.30 -4.89
N LEU A 108 -11.63 2.50 -5.33
CA LEU A 108 -11.87 3.72 -4.54
C LEU A 108 -13.37 4.01 -4.41
N GLU A 109 -14.14 3.81 -5.46
CA GLU A 109 -15.58 3.97 -5.40
C GLU A 109 -16.22 2.94 -4.47
N THR A 110 -15.70 1.71 -4.48
CA THR A 110 -16.10 0.68 -3.51
C THR A 110 -15.74 1.09 -2.09
N ALA A 111 -14.52 1.59 -1.89
CA ALA A 111 -14.06 2.06 -0.57
C ALA A 111 -14.99 3.17 -0.04
N LEU A 112 -15.38 4.10 -0.90
CA LEU A 112 -16.31 5.17 -0.54
C LEU A 112 -17.67 4.61 -0.12
N ARG A 113 -18.20 3.66 -0.88
CA ARG A 113 -19.49 3.03 -0.61
C ARG A 113 -19.50 2.28 0.72
N VAL A 114 -18.41 1.58 1.06
CA VAL A 114 -18.31 0.83 2.32
C VAL A 114 -17.71 1.65 3.47
N ARG A 115 -17.43 2.92 3.23
CA ARG A 115 -16.85 3.85 4.21
C ARG A 115 -15.53 3.33 4.79
N ASP A 116 -14.63 2.91 3.91
CA ASP A 116 -13.32 2.41 4.28
C ASP A 116 -12.51 3.51 5.00
N PRO A 117 -12.00 3.25 6.22
CA PRO A 117 -11.23 4.25 6.94
C PRO A 117 -9.92 4.65 6.26
N GLY A 118 -9.41 3.86 5.32
CA GLY A 118 -8.25 4.21 4.51
C GLY A 118 -8.42 5.51 3.73
N LEU A 119 -9.66 5.88 3.42
CA LEU A 119 -9.97 7.11 2.68
C LEU A 119 -9.50 8.39 3.38
N GLU A 120 -9.25 8.35 4.69
CA GLU A 120 -8.67 9.49 5.40
C GLU A 120 -7.33 9.92 4.81
N ARG A 121 -6.61 9.02 4.17
CA ARG A 121 -5.30 9.27 3.57
C ARG A 121 -5.38 9.66 2.10
N LEU A 122 -6.56 9.66 1.49
CA LEU A 122 -6.72 9.85 0.04
C LEU A 122 -5.95 11.06 -0.48
N LYS A 123 -6.05 12.19 0.22
CA LYS A 123 -5.47 13.46 -0.23
C LYS A 123 -3.94 13.45 -0.22
N THR A 124 -3.33 12.71 0.69
CA THR A 124 -1.88 12.78 0.95
C THR A 124 -1.12 11.50 0.62
N ASP A 125 -1.81 10.43 0.27
CA ASP A 125 -1.17 9.13 0.02
C ASP A 125 -0.45 9.14 -1.34
N PRO A 126 0.90 9.06 -1.37
CA PRO A 126 1.64 9.09 -2.62
C PRO A 126 1.37 7.88 -3.52
N LEU A 127 0.85 6.77 -2.98
CA LEU A 127 0.50 5.61 -3.78
C LEU A 127 -0.64 5.90 -4.75
N LEU A 128 -1.44 6.93 -4.48
CA LEU A 128 -2.56 7.35 -5.34
C LEU A 128 -2.18 8.46 -6.33
N ASP A 129 -0.93 8.90 -6.35
CA ASP A 129 -0.49 9.97 -7.26
C ASP A 129 -0.88 9.73 -8.72
N PRO A 130 -0.82 8.49 -9.26
CA PRO A 130 -1.25 8.23 -10.64
C PRO A 130 -2.71 8.59 -10.94
N LEU A 131 -3.56 8.74 -9.93
CA LEU A 131 -4.99 9.00 -10.10
C LEU A 131 -5.39 10.46 -9.93
N ARG A 132 -4.50 11.34 -9.47
CA ARG A 132 -4.88 12.68 -9.01
C ARG A 132 -5.49 13.56 -10.10
N GLN A 133 -5.18 13.33 -11.36
CA GLN A 133 -5.73 14.08 -12.48
C GLN A 133 -7.02 13.46 -13.05
N GLU A 134 -7.41 12.29 -12.56
CA GLU A 134 -8.62 11.62 -13.02
C GLU A 134 -9.88 12.32 -12.49
N PRO A 135 -10.84 12.65 -13.35
CA PRO A 135 -12.08 13.30 -12.90
C PRO A 135 -12.85 12.49 -11.85
N ARG A 136 -12.84 11.16 -11.97
CA ARG A 136 -13.50 10.28 -10.99
C ARG A 136 -12.82 10.37 -9.62
N PHE A 137 -11.49 10.48 -9.59
CA PHE A 137 -10.76 10.68 -8.33
C PHE A 137 -11.12 12.01 -7.69
N GLN A 138 -11.14 13.08 -8.48
CA GLN A 138 -11.47 14.42 -8.00
C GLN A 138 -12.92 14.49 -7.49
N ALA A 139 -13.84 13.74 -8.11
CA ALA A 139 -15.22 13.63 -7.63
C ALA A 139 -15.28 12.98 -6.24
N ILE A 140 -14.47 11.93 -6.00
CA ILE A 140 -14.39 11.27 -4.69
C ILE A 140 -13.85 12.25 -3.63
N GLU A 141 -12.80 13.02 -3.97
CA GLU A 141 -12.25 14.02 -3.06
C GLU A 141 -13.32 15.05 -2.65
N ARG A 142 -14.10 15.53 -3.62
CA ARG A 142 -15.19 16.49 -3.35
C ARG A 142 -16.26 15.89 -2.43
N GLU A 143 -16.61 14.63 -2.64
CA GLU A 143 -17.63 13.96 -1.83
C GLU A 143 -17.16 13.76 -0.39
N LEU A 144 -15.87 13.50 -0.17
CA LEU A 144 -15.29 13.35 1.16
C LEU A 144 -15.15 14.67 1.92
N LYS A 145 -15.24 15.81 1.23
CA LYS A 145 -15.21 17.15 1.83
C LYS A 145 -13.99 17.38 2.75
N PHE A 146 -12.80 17.06 2.26
CA PHE A 146 -11.59 17.35 3.00
C PHE A 146 -11.44 18.86 3.25
N PRO A 147 -10.90 19.27 4.43
CA PRO A 147 -10.56 20.67 4.65
C PRO A 147 -9.56 21.16 3.60
N SER A 148 -9.74 22.39 3.15
CA SER A 148 -8.86 23.04 2.18
C SER A 148 -7.52 23.47 2.81
#